data_053a8db32507aae4b378996dbd21f5a2
#
_entry.id   053a8db32507aae4b378996dbd21f5a2
#
_cell.length_a   1.000
_cell.length_b   1.000
_cell.length_c   1.000
_cell.angle_alpha   90.00
_cell.angle_beta   90.00
_cell.angle_gamma   90.00
#
_symmetry.space_group_name_H-M   'P 1'
#
loop_
_entity.id
_entity.type
_entity.pdbx_description
1 polymer ?
#
loop_
_entity_poly.entity_id
_entity_poly.type
_entity_poly.pdbx_seq_one_letter_code
_entity_poly.pdbx_strand_id
1 'polypeptide(L)'
;FNWLLSEQVIELKPIKDISFADLENLKKKDVENFMRFLKLQQNMQNSSVNRKISALKSLFKYLTSLSENEDGECYFYRNVMAKIEIHKDKETLNARAKRMRSKIFHNNDDQEFLNYVKYEHEKSLTKHQLFYFLRDKDRDVAILSLFLGSGIRVSELADLRMEDINLKERLIDVIRKGNKEDSVWITPIALNDLEKYMEIRDNKYAPGKELKNVFLSKYKHTAQPLSVRAIQDIVEKYTKAYGKRMSPHKLRHTLANKLYMEEKDSLQVMQQLGHTSQDTALLYTQLGETTIKDSLGRIGKNKE
;
A
#
# COMPACT_ATOMS: atom_id res chain seq x y z
N PHE A 1 11.51 17.87 -17.38
CA PHE A 1 11.71 18.95 -18.34
C PHE A 1 12.56 20.08 -17.73
N ASN A 2 12.22 20.65 -16.56
CA ASN A 2 12.98 21.77 -15.96
C ASN A 2 14.49 21.47 -15.89
N TRP A 3 14.89 20.26 -15.52
CA TRP A 3 16.29 19.86 -15.48
C TRP A 3 16.95 19.85 -16.86
N LEU A 4 16.24 19.39 -17.90
CA LEU A 4 16.78 19.39 -19.27
C LEU A 4 17.05 20.80 -19.77
N LEU A 5 16.20 21.75 -19.41
CA LEU A 5 16.34 23.15 -19.75
C LEU A 5 17.46 23.84 -18.91
N SER A 6 17.49 23.61 -17.60
CA SER A 6 18.49 24.24 -16.70
C SER A 6 19.93 23.79 -16.98
N GLU A 7 20.11 22.53 -17.37
CA GLU A 7 21.43 21.98 -17.72
C GLU A 7 21.74 22.10 -19.23
N GLN A 8 20.92 22.84 -19.97
CA GLN A 8 21.07 23.06 -21.43
C GLN A 8 21.23 21.76 -22.23
N VAL A 9 20.60 20.66 -21.78
CA VAL A 9 20.57 19.37 -22.49
C VAL A 9 19.74 19.48 -23.76
N ILE A 10 18.70 20.32 -23.71
CA ILE A 10 17.87 20.74 -24.84
C ILE A 10 17.89 22.27 -24.92
N GLU A 11 17.55 22.80 -26.08
CA GLU A 11 17.47 24.25 -26.31
C GLU A 11 16.50 24.92 -25.34
N LEU A 12 16.85 26.12 -24.84
CA LEU A 12 16.03 26.86 -23.89
C LEU A 12 14.74 27.36 -24.58
N LYS A 13 13.62 26.81 -24.14
CA LYS A 13 12.28 27.15 -24.65
C LYS A 13 11.21 26.89 -23.58
N PRO A 14 10.00 27.45 -23.75
CA PRO A 14 8.88 27.11 -22.87
C PRO A 14 8.60 25.61 -22.85
N ILE A 15 8.20 25.04 -21.71
CA ILE A 15 7.95 23.59 -21.54
C ILE A 15 6.91 23.09 -22.55
N LYS A 16 5.91 23.91 -22.87
CA LYS A 16 4.85 23.58 -23.86
C LYS A 16 5.37 23.40 -25.28
N ASP A 17 6.54 23.96 -25.58
CA ASP A 17 7.15 23.95 -26.93
C ASP A 17 8.22 22.84 -27.06
N ILE A 18 8.42 22.02 -26.01
CA ILE A 18 9.29 20.84 -26.07
C ILE A 18 8.65 19.78 -26.96
N SER A 19 9.35 19.43 -28.02
CA SER A 19 8.89 18.46 -29.03
C SER A 19 9.32 17.03 -28.72
N PHE A 20 8.74 16.06 -29.43
CA PHE A 20 9.19 14.68 -29.38
C PHE A 20 10.65 14.52 -29.84
N ALA A 21 11.07 15.29 -30.84
CA ALA A 21 12.45 15.28 -31.34
C ALA A 21 13.49 15.67 -30.27
N ASP A 22 13.14 16.61 -29.38
CA ASP A 22 14.03 17.01 -28.27
C ASP A 22 14.27 15.83 -27.31
N LEU A 23 13.25 15.01 -27.09
CA LEU A 23 13.34 13.86 -26.18
C LEU A 23 14.00 12.64 -26.84
N GLU A 24 13.77 12.44 -28.14
CA GLU A 24 14.38 11.34 -28.89
C GLU A 24 15.89 11.51 -29.03
N ASN A 25 16.38 12.76 -29.13
CA ASN A 25 17.80 13.09 -29.23
C ASN A 25 18.58 12.92 -27.92
N LEU A 26 17.92 12.66 -26.78
CA LEU A 26 18.59 12.43 -25.49
C LEU A 26 19.57 11.27 -25.58
N LYS A 27 20.74 11.44 -24.95
CA LYS A 27 21.79 10.44 -24.89
C LYS A 27 21.77 9.73 -23.53
N LYS A 28 22.32 8.53 -23.48
CA LYS A 28 22.51 7.77 -22.22
C LYS A 28 23.16 8.65 -21.13
N LYS A 29 24.18 9.40 -21.49
CA LYS A 29 24.90 10.30 -20.57
C LYS A 29 23.99 11.35 -19.93
N ASP A 30 23.02 11.88 -20.65
CA ASP A 30 22.08 12.87 -20.14
C ASP A 30 21.18 12.27 -19.06
N VAL A 31 20.70 11.05 -19.27
CA VAL A 31 19.93 10.32 -18.26
C VAL A 31 20.78 9.97 -17.04
N GLU A 32 22.04 9.56 -17.22
CA GLU A 32 22.97 9.31 -16.13
C GLU A 32 23.29 10.58 -15.32
N ASN A 33 23.46 11.72 -15.99
CA ASN A 33 23.63 13.02 -15.35
C ASN A 33 22.36 13.42 -14.56
N PHE A 34 21.17 13.19 -15.11
CA PHE A 34 19.92 13.41 -14.39
C PHE A 34 19.84 12.54 -13.13
N MET A 35 20.20 11.26 -13.22
CA MET A 35 20.25 10.39 -12.04
C MET A 35 21.22 10.90 -10.98
N ARG A 36 22.39 11.40 -11.40
CA ARG A 36 23.40 12.01 -10.52
C ARG A 36 22.86 13.27 -9.86
N PHE A 37 22.21 14.16 -10.61
CA PHE A 37 21.53 15.34 -10.09
C PHE A 37 20.52 14.99 -9.00
N LEU A 38 19.64 14.01 -9.26
CA LEU A 38 18.64 13.57 -8.28
C LEU A 38 19.29 13.04 -6.99
N LYS A 39 20.42 12.32 -7.10
CA LYS A 39 21.13 11.77 -5.93
C LYS A 39 21.91 12.83 -5.17
N LEU A 40 22.72 13.61 -5.85
CA LEU A 40 23.71 14.49 -5.20
C LEU A 40 23.12 15.86 -4.87
N GLN A 41 22.38 16.47 -5.79
CA GLN A 41 21.84 17.81 -5.57
C GLN A 41 20.46 17.81 -4.90
N GLN A 42 19.60 16.83 -5.24
CA GLN A 42 18.27 16.68 -4.64
C GLN A 42 18.27 15.76 -3.42
N ASN A 43 19.41 15.17 -3.05
CA ASN A 43 19.57 14.24 -1.92
C ASN A 43 18.51 13.13 -1.87
N MET A 44 18.11 12.59 -3.06
CA MET A 44 17.07 11.58 -3.14
C MET A 44 17.60 10.18 -2.83
N GLN A 45 16.81 9.42 -2.09
CA GLN A 45 17.06 8.00 -1.85
C GLN A 45 17.01 7.20 -3.16
N ASN A 46 17.81 6.13 -3.27
CA ASN A 46 17.86 5.26 -4.46
C ASN A 46 16.47 4.77 -4.91
N SER A 47 15.60 4.40 -3.97
CA SER A 47 14.24 3.97 -4.29
C SER A 47 13.39 5.04 -4.98
N SER A 48 13.56 6.31 -4.60
CA SER A 48 12.88 7.46 -5.21
C SER A 48 13.43 7.77 -6.60
N VAL A 49 14.75 7.71 -6.77
CA VAL A 49 15.41 7.83 -8.08
C VAL A 49 14.93 6.70 -9.00
N ASN A 50 14.99 5.45 -8.55
CA ASN A 50 14.55 4.28 -9.31
C ASN A 50 13.09 4.39 -9.77
N ARG A 51 12.20 4.91 -8.91
CA ARG A 51 10.78 5.14 -9.28
C ARG A 51 10.65 6.14 -10.43
N LYS A 52 11.40 7.25 -10.39
CA LYS A 52 11.40 8.26 -11.46
C LYS A 52 11.95 7.67 -12.76
N ILE A 53 13.07 6.95 -12.68
CA ILE A 53 13.66 6.29 -13.85
C ILE A 53 12.73 5.19 -14.42
N SER A 54 12.04 4.43 -13.58
CA SER A 54 11.05 3.45 -14.02
C SER A 54 9.89 4.11 -14.78
N ALA A 55 9.41 5.27 -14.32
CA ALA A 55 8.38 6.02 -15.01
C ALA A 55 8.85 6.50 -16.41
N LEU A 56 10.09 7.02 -16.49
CA LEU A 56 10.69 7.38 -17.77
C LEU A 56 10.88 6.17 -18.70
N LYS A 57 11.32 5.02 -18.15
CA LYS A 57 11.39 3.77 -18.93
C LYS A 57 10.05 3.36 -19.51
N SER A 58 8.98 3.47 -18.71
CA SER A 58 7.63 3.15 -19.17
C SER A 58 7.16 4.11 -20.27
N LEU A 59 7.42 5.42 -20.11
CA LEU A 59 7.10 6.43 -21.11
C LEU A 59 7.85 6.16 -22.43
N PHE A 60 9.16 5.96 -22.38
CA PHE A 60 9.95 5.70 -23.59
C PHE A 60 9.54 4.37 -24.26
N LYS A 61 9.23 3.33 -23.47
CA LYS A 61 8.68 2.08 -24.02
C LYS A 61 7.34 2.33 -24.75
N TYR A 62 6.45 3.14 -24.15
CA TYR A 62 5.19 3.49 -24.77
C TYR A 62 5.42 4.19 -26.12
N LEU A 63 6.27 5.21 -26.16
CA LEU A 63 6.53 6.03 -27.35
C LEU A 63 7.33 5.28 -28.44
N THR A 64 8.05 4.20 -28.10
CA THR A 64 8.87 3.43 -29.06
C THR A 64 8.27 2.09 -29.49
N SER A 65 7.18 1.62 -28.83
CA SER A 65 6.73 0.25 -29.09
C SER A 65 5.24 -0.01 -28.84
N LEU A 66 4.51 0.91 -28.20
CA LEU A 66 3.12 0.67 -27.80
C LEU A 66 2.14 1.73 -28.32
N SER A 67 2.64 2.84 -28.87
CA SER A 67 1.83 3.91 -29.45
C SER A 67 2.23 4.15 -30.90
N GLU A 68 1.28 4.57 -31.71
CA GLU A 68 1.45 4.90 -33.12
C GLU A 68 0.96 6.34 -33.36
N ASN A 69 1.60 7.02 -34.29
CA ASN A 69 1.16 8.31 -34.80
C ASN A 69 0.07 8.12 -35.90
N GLU A 70 -0.36 9.19 -36.56
CA GLU A 70 -1.37 9.15 -37.61
C GLU A 70 -0.94 8.32 -38.82
N ASP A 71 0.37 8.14 -39.05
CA ASP A 71 0.96 7.36 -40.14
C ASP A 71 1.16 5.87 -39.77
N GLY A 72 0.79 5.45 -38.53
CA GLY A 72 0.97 4.09 -38.04
C GLY A 72 2.40 3.79 -37.56
N GLU A 73 3.26 4.81 -37.40
CA GLU A 73 4.62 4.66 -36.93
C GLU A 73 4.73 5.04 -35.44
N CYS A 74 5.72 4.46 -34.75
CA CYS A 74 6.01 4.86 -33.37
C CYS A 74 6.48 6.31 -33.29
N TYR A 75 6.16 7.00 -32.20
CA TYR A 75 6.61 8.38 -31.99
C TYR A 75 8.13 8.52 -31.89
N PHE A 76 8.82 7.48 -31.41
CA PHE A 76 10.27 7.44 -31.29
C PHE A 76 10.83 6.18 -31.95
N TYR A 77 11.93 6.31 -32.66
CA TYR A 77 12.67 5.18 -33.20
C TYR A 77 13.70 4.61 -32.21
N ARG A 78 14.14 5.43 -31.23
CA ARG A 78 15.21 5.06 -30.29
C ARG A 78 14.78 5.16 -28.85
N ASN A 79 14.89 4.05 -28.12
CA ASN A 79 14.66 3.99 -26.69
C ASN A 79 15.99 4.14 -25.90
N VAL A 80 16.37 5.36 -25.57
CA VAL A 80 17.58 5.63 -24.76
C VAL A 80 17.48 4.99 -23.37
N MET A 81 16.26 4.89 -22.80
CA MET A 81 16.03 4.34 -21.48
C MET A 81 16.22 2.83 -21.41
N ALA A 82 16.24 2.10 -22.53
CA ALA A 82 16.56 0.66 -22.58
C ALA A 82 17.98 0.38 -22.10
N LYS A 83 18.91 1.34 -22.33
CA LYS A 83 20.34 1.23 -21.94
C LYS A 83 20.60 1.67 -20.49
N ILE A 84 19.60 2.10 -19.75
CA ILE A 84 19.74 2.57 -18.36
C ILE A 84 19.46 1.42 -17.41
N GLU A 85 20.39 1.13 -16.55
CA GLU A 85 20.22 0.15 -15.48
C GLU A 85 19.69 0.81 -14.22
N ILE A 86 18.75 0.12 -13.56
CA ILE A 86 18.22 0.52 -12.26
C ILE A 86 18.98 -0.27 -11.20
N HIS A 87 19.81 0.43 -10.44
CA HIS A 87 20.53 -0.19 -9.33
C HIS A 87 19.56 -0.49 -8.19
N LYS A 88 19.26 -1.76 -7.98
CA LYS A 88 18.58 -2.21 -6.77
C LYS A 88 19.61 -2.30 -5.65
N ASP A 89 19.36 -1.61 -4.54
CA ASP A 89 20.13 -1.86 -3.33
C ASP A 89 19.95 -3.34 -2.97
N LYS A 90 21.05 -4.07 -2.91
CA LYS A 90 21.06 -5.50 -2.54
C LYS A 90 20.88 -5.61 -1.03
N GLU A 91 19.66 -5.37 -0.56
CA GLU A 91 19.31 -5.63 0.82
C GLU A 91 19.06 -7.14 0.99
N THR A 92 19.70 -7.75 1.98
CA THR A 92 19.43 -9.16 2.30
C THR A 92 18.02 -9.33 2.85
N LEU A 93 17.44 -10.52 2.69
CA LEU A 93 16.11 -10.82 3.25
C LEU A 93 16.08 -10.57 4.76
N ASN A 94 17.15 -10.92 5.49
CA ASN A 94 17.25 -10.68 6.94
C ASN A 94 17.23 -9.19 7.29
N ALA A 95 17.98 -8.35 6.55
CA ALA A 95 17.97 -6.90 6.79
C ALA A 95 16.58 -6.31 6.52
N ARG A 96 15.92 -6.76 5.45
CA ARG A 96 14.55 -6.36 5.11
C ARG A 96 13.54 -6.81 6.18
N ALA A 97 13.66 -8.05 6.66
CA ALA A 97 12.83 -8.58 7.74
C ALA A 97 13.04 -7.79 9.04
N LYS A 98 14.28 -7.52 9.45
CA LYS A 98 14.60 -6.71 10.63
C LYS A 98 13.98 -5.30 10.55
N ARG A 99 14.09 -4.65 9.39
CA ARG A 99 13.47 -3.34 9.15
C ARG A 99 11.94 -3.41 9.17
N MET A 100 11.35 -4.53 8.70
CA MET A 100 9.90 -4.70 8.73
C MET A 100 9.40 -4.94 10.14
N ARG A 101 10.09 -5.74 10.95
CA ARG A 101 9.74 -5.97 12.37
C ARG A 101 9.53 -4.67 13.15
N SER A 102 10.43 -3.70 13.01
CA SER A 102 10.29 -2.43 13.72
C SER A 102 9.06 -1.60 13.30
N LYS A 103 8.40 -1.98 12.20
CA LYS A 103 7.33 -1.20 11.55
C LYS A 103 5.95 -1.85 11.59
N ILE A 104 5.81 -3.03 12.18
CA ILE A 104 4.55 -3.77 12.34
C ILE A 104 4.19 -3.89 13.82
N PHE A 105 2.95 -4.23 14.11
CA PHE A 105 2.54 -4.61 15.47
C PHE A 105 3.03 -6.02 15.79
N HIS A 106 3.33 -6.27 17.07
CA HIS A 106 3.78 -7.55 17.59
C HIS A 106 2.82 -8.04 18.66
N ASN A 107 2.83 -9.34 18.93
CA ASN A 107 2.02 -9.94 19.98
C ASN A 107 0.55 -9.46 19.90
N ASN A 108 0.08 -8.76 20.92
CA ASN A 108 -1.28 -8.21 21.00
C ASN A 108 -1.38 -6.71 20.72
N ASP A 109 -0.30 -6.06 20.27
CA ASP A 109 -0.27 -4.62 19.99
C ASP A 109 -1.41 -4.18 19.05
N ASP A 110 -1.82 -5.03 18.09
CA ASP A 110 -2.90 -4.76 17.15
C ASP A 110 -4.27 -4.73 17.84
N GLN A 111 -4.51 -5.60 18.81
CA GLN A 111 -5.73 -5.59 19.61
C GLN A 111 -5.74 -4.42 20.60
N GLU A 112 -4.60 -4.12 21.23
CA GLU A 112 -4.43 -2.94 22.07
C GLU A 112 -4.67 -1.65 21.29
N PHE A 113 -4.15 -1.58 20.07
CA PHE A 113 -4.41 -0.45 19.18
C PHE A 113 -5.90 -0.32 18.84
N LEU A 114 -6.60 -1.39 18.50
CA LEU A 114 -8.04 -1.35 18.24
C LEU A 114 -8.83 -0.94 19.50
N ASN A 115 -8.44 -1.44 20.67
CA ASN A 115 -9.04 -1.05 21.94
C ASN A 115 -8.79 0.42 22.26
N TYR A 116 -7.59 0.92 21.99
CA TYR A 116 -7.28 2.35 22.12
C TYR A 116 -8.21 3.19 21.23
N VAL A 117 -8.41 2.83 19.98
CA VAL A 117 -9.29 3.57 19.07
C VAL A 117 -10.75 3.52 19.56
N LYS A 118 -11.19 2.36 20.07
CA LYS A 118 -12.57 2.14 20.55
C LYS A 118 -12.91 2.89 21.85
N TYR A 119 -11.95 2.97 22.79
CA TYR A 119 -12.27 3.33 24.17
C TYR A 119 -11.40 4.45 24.77
N GLU A 120 -10.23 4.72 24.20
CA GLU A 120 -9.28 5.65 24.79
C GLU A 120 -9.06 6.92 23.95
N HIS A 121 -9.10 6.81 22.62
CA HIS A 121 -8.80 7.92 21.71
C HIS A 121 -9.65 9.14 21.97
N GLU A 122 -10.92 8.97 22.30
CA GLU A 122 -11.87 10.07 22.57
C GLU A 122 -11.44 10.96 23.72
N LYS A 123 -10.70 10.44 24.71
CA LYS A 123 -10.27 11.18 25.90
C LYS A 123 -9.22 12.26 25.59
N SER A 124 -8.55 12.15 24.46
CA SER A 124 -7.52 13.10 24.02
C SER A 124 -8.04 14.17 23.03
N LEU A 125 -9.32 14.12 22.66
CA LEU A 125 -9.89 14.97 21.62
C LEU A 125 -10.50 16.26 22.18
N THR A 126 -10.37 17.35 21.42
CA THR A 126 -11.15 18.57 21.67
C THR A 126 -12.64 18.32 21.38
N LYS A 127 -13.53 19.16 21.93
CA LYS A 127 -14.99 19.04 21.68
C LYS A 127 -15.35 18.98 20.18
N HIS A 128 -14.68 19.77 19.36
CA HIS A 128 -14.90 19.79 17.91
C HIS A 128 -14.42 18.48 17.25
N GLN A 129 -13.25 17.98 17.63
CA GLN A 129 -12.72 16.70 17.11
C GLN A 129 -13.57 15.51 17.57
N LEU A 130 -14.06 15.54 18.81
CA LEU A 130 -14.90 14.49 19.37
C LEU A 130 -16.20 14.33 18.60
N PHE A 131 -16.84 15.44 18.19
CA PHE A 131 -18.05 15.40 17.37
C PHE A 131 -17.84 14.61 16.06
N TYR A 132 -16.77 14.90 15.33
CA TYR A 132 -16.46 14.16 14.10
C TYR A 132 -16.00 12.72 14.36
N PHE A 133 -15.28 12.51 15.44
CA PHE A 133 -14.85 11.16 15.84
C PHE A 133 -16.07 10.28 16.13
N LEU A 134 -17.00 10.71 16.97
CA LEU A 134 -18.20 9.93 17.31
C LEU A 134 -19.10 9.70 16.08
N ARG A 135 -19.11 10.65 15.14
CA ARG A 135 -19.83 10.47 13.89
C ARG A 135 -19.28 9.32 13.08
N ASP A 136 -17.95 9.17 12.98
CA ASP A 136 -17.31 8.25 12.04
C ASP A 136 -16.62 7.05 12.72
N LYS A 137 -16.70 6.94 14.06
CA LYS A 137 -15.98 5.97 14.89
C LYS A 137 -16.17 4.53 14.41
N ASP A 138 -17.42 4.08 14.24
CA ASP A 138 -17.69 2.69 13.91
C ASP A 138 -17.18 2.34 12.50
N ARG A 139 -17.30 3.26 11.55
CA ARG A 139 -16.71 3.15 10.22
C ARG A 139 -15.18 3.01 10.30
N ASP A 140 -14.54 3.93 11.01
CA ASP A 140 -13.08 3.99 11.11
C ASP A 140 -12.54 2.75 11.82
N VAL A 141 -13.24 2.28 12.87
CA VAL A 141 -12.91 1.02 13.55
C VAL A 141 -13.04 -0.18 12.61
N ALA A 142 -14.14 -0.28 11.85
CA ALA A 142 -14.32 -1.37 10.88
C ALA A 142 -13.21 -1.39 9.81
N ILE A 143 -12.80 -0.22 9.31
CA ILE A 143 -11.69 -0.09 8.36
C ILE A 143 -10.39 -0.62 8.96
N LEU A 144 -10.03 -0.20 10.18
CA LEU A 144 -8.81 -0.62 10.87
C LEU A 144 -8.83 -2.12 11.19
N SER A 145 -9.97 -2.62 11.67
CA SER A 145 -10.16 -4.04 11.96
C SER A 145 -10.05 -4.91 10.72
N LEU A 146 -10.59 -4.47 9.57
CA LEU A 146 -10.46 -5.22 8.31
C LEU A 146 -9.00 -5.28 7.82
N PHE A 147 -8.23 -4.21 7.92
CA PHE A 147 -6.80 -4.30 7.57
C PHE A 147 -6.04 -5.30 8.43
N LEU A 148 -6.36 -5.35 9.73
CA LEU A 148 -5.73 -6.24 10.70
C LEU A 148 -6.31 -7.67 10.69
N GLY A 149 -7.54 -7.84 10.22
CA GLY A 149 -8.25 -9.12 10.31
C GLY A 149 -8.51 -9.83 8.98
N SER A 150 -8.32 -9.17 7.83
CA SER A 150 -8.41 -9.79 6.51
C SER A 150 -7.16 -9.56 5.66
N GLY A 151 -6.41 -8.50 5.96
CA GLY A 151 -5.27 -8.08 5.17
C GLY A 151 -5.64 -7.58 3.77
N ILE A 152 -6.86 -7.11 3.56
CA ILE A 152 -7.32 -6.50 2.31
C ILE A 152 -6.43 -5.35 1.88
N ARG A 153 -6.27 -5.11 0.57
CA ARG A 153 -5.52 -3.94 0.07
C ARG A 153 -6.37 -2.68 0.18
N VAL A 154 -5.72 -1.53 0.32
CA VAL A 154 -6.44 -0.24 0.45
C VAL A 154 -7.32 0.09 -0.75
N SER A 155 -6.93 -0.27 -1.96
CA SER A 155 -7.77 -0.13 -3.17
C SER A 155 -8.96 -1.07 -3.14
N GLU A 156 -8.74 -2.34 -2.78
CA GLU A 156 -9.80 -3.34 -2.65
C GLU A 156 -10.84 -2.91 -1.60
N LEU A 157 -10.39 -2.37 -0.46
CA LEU A 157 -11.29 -1.84 0.59
C LEU A 157 -12.04 -0.58 0.15
N ALA A 158 -11.42 0.31 -0.63
CA ALA A 158 -12.09 1.51 -1.15
C ALA A 158 -13.20 1.17 -2.16
N ASP A 159 -12.96 0.14 -2.98
CA ASP A 159 -13.89 -0.30 -4.02
C ASP A 159 -14.92 -1.32 -3.51
N LEU A 160 -14.80 -1.81 -2.26
CA LEU A 160 -15.62 -2.86 -1.66
C LEU A 160 -17.09 -2.49 -1.68
N ARG A 161 -17.95 -3.39 -2.18
CA ARG A 161 -19.38 -3.24 -2.28
C ARG A 161 -20.12 -4.10 -1.25
N MET A 162 -21.36 -3.74 -0.98
CA MET A 162 -22.21 -4.50 -0.06
C MET A 162 -22.45 -5.95 -0.54
N GLU A 163 -22.50 -6.16 -1.85
CA GLU A 163 -22.69 -7.47 -2.50
C GLU A 163 -21.45 -8.38 -2.41
N ASP A 164 -20.28 -7.82 -2.15
CA ASP A 164 -19.01 -8.56 -2.06
C ASP A 164 -18.78 -9.19 -0.68
N ILE A 165 -19.68 -8.96 0.29
CA ILE A 165 -19.50 -9.41 1.67
C ILE A 165 -20.41 -10.60 1.97
N ASN A 166 -19.81 -11.72 2.32
CA ASN A 166 -20.50 -12.88 2.87
C ASN A 166 -20.24 -12.98 4.38
N LEU A 167 -21.14 -12.40 5.18
CA LEU A 167 -21.01 -12.41 6.64
C LEU A 167 -21.07 -13.83 7.23
N LYS A 168 -21.89 -14.72 6.66
CA LYS A 168 -22.04 -16.10 7.11
C LYS A 168 -20.74 -16.88 7.01
N GLU A 169 -20.11 -16.78 5.85
CA GLU A 169 -18.86 -17.49 5.54
C GLU A 169 -17.62 -16.72 6.00
N ARG A 170 -17.78 -15.48 6.50
CA ARG A 170 -16.68 -14.56 6.87
C ARG A 170 -15.71 -14.32 5.72
N LEU A 171 -16.25 -14.10 4.53
CA LEU A 171 -15.52 -13.88 3.28
C LEU A 171 -15.81 -12.50 2.70
N ILE A 172 -14.80 -11.94 2.07
CA ILE A 172 -14.92 -10.75 1.21
C ILE A 172 -14.38 -11.12 -0.17
N ASP A 173 -15.19 -10.94 -1.19
CA ASP A 173 -14.78 -11.07 -2.57
C ASP A 173 -14.03 -9.80 -3.00
N VAL A 174 -12.92 -9.96 -3.69
CA VAL A 174 -12.03 -8.86 -4.08
C VAL A 174 -11.52 -9.05 -5.51
N ILE A 175 -11.32 -7.95 -6.21
CA ILE A 175 -10.69 -7.97 -7.52
C ILE A 175 -9.19 -7.64 -7.35
N ARG A 176 -8.35 -8.63 -7.62
CA ARG A 176 -6.89 -8.51 -7.56
C ARG A 176 -6.32 -7.82 -8.80
N LYS A 177 -5.04 -7.46 -8.74
CA LYS A 177 -4.30 -6.91 -9.88
C LYS A 177 -4.42 -7.82 -11.12
N GLY A 178 -4.81 -7.24 -12.24
CA GLY A 178 -5.05 -7.97 -13.50
C GLY A 178 -6.46 -8.52 -13.62
N ASN A 179 -7.42 -7.93 -12.90
CA ASN A 179 -8.85 -8.29 -12.94
C ASN A 179 -9.12 -9.74 -12.55
N LYS A 180 -8.36 -10.27 -11.59
CA LYS A 180 -8.56 -11.63 -11.07
C LYS A 180 -9.47 -11.58 -9.86
N GLU A 181 -10.55 -12.34 -9.92
CA GLU A 181 -11.42 -12.56 -8.77
C GLU A 181 -10.72 -13.43 -7.73
N ASP A 182 -10.87 -13.08 -6.48
CA ASP A 182 -10.31 -13.77 -5.33
C ASP A 182 -11.16 -13.47 -4.10
N SER A 183 -11.00 -14.24 -3.03
CA SER A 183 -11.70 -14.02 -1.77
C SER A 183 -10.73 -14.00 -0.61
N VAL A 184 -11.02 -13.19 0.41
CA VAL A 184 -10.23 -13.11 1.63
C VAL A 184 -11.08 -13.42 2.85
N TRP A 185 -10.54 -14.21 3.77
CA TRP A 185 -11.17 -14.52 5.04
C TRP A 185 -11.08 -13.35 6.01
N ILE A 186 -12.11 -13.22 6.88
CA ILE A 186 -12.18 -12.18 7.91
C ILE A 186 -12.09 -12.84 9.29
N THR A 187 -11.28 -12.27 10.19
CA THR A 187 -11.27 -12.69 11.58
C THR A 187 -12.58 -12.35 12.29
N PRO A 188 -13.01 -13.11 13.32
CA PRO A 188 -14.23 -12.83 14.07
C PRO A 188 -14.32 -11.41 14.63
N ILE A 189 -13.20 -10.84 15.08
CA ILE A 189 -13.14 -9.47 15.60
C ILE A 189 -13.45 -8.46 14.51
N ALA A 190 -12.83 -8.62 13.33
CA ALA A 190 -13.03 -7.71 12.21
C ALA A 190 -14.45 -7.84 11.63
N LEU A 191 -15.02 -9.03 11.63
CA LEU A 191 -16.40 -9.26 11.25
C LEU A 191 -17.37 -8.50 12.17
N ASN A 192 -17.25 -8.68 13.48
CA ASN A 192 -18.11 -7.97 14.45
C ASN A 192 -18.00 -6.44 14.35
N ASP A 193 -16.82 -5.91 14.11
CA ASP A 193 -16.64 -4.47 13.93
C ASP A 193 -17.27 -3.99 12.59
N LEU A 194 -17.22 -4.81 11.56
CA LEU A 194 -17.85 -4.54 10.26
C LEU A 194 -19.39 -4.57 10.39
N GLU A 195 -19.94 -5.58 11.04
CA GLU A 195 -21.39 -5.73 11.28
C GLU A 195 -21.94 -4.50 12.02
N LYS A 196 -21.29 -4.07 13.10
CA LYS A 196 -21.68 -2.85 13.84
C LYS A 196 -21.72 -1.61 12.96
N TYR A 197 -20.76 -1.46 12.07
CA TYR A 197 -20.77 -0.37 11.12
C TYR A 197 -21.91 -0.50 10.11
N MET A 198 -22.14 -1.70 9.58
CA MET A 198 -23.20 -1.95 8.59
C MET A 198 -24.59 -1.67 9.15
N GLU A 199 -24.86 -2.00 10.42
CA GLU A 199 -26.12 -1.71 11.10
C GLU A 199 -26.47 -0.22 11.11
N ILE A 200 -25.48 0.66 11.25
CA ILE A 200 -25.69 2.11 11.34
C ILE A 200 -25.46 2.86 10.04
N ARG A 201 -24.84 2.22 9.04
CA ARG A 201 -24.36 2.82 7.80
C ARG A 201 -25.46 3.60 7.07
N ASP A 202 -26.58 2.96 6.81
CA ASP A 202 -27.64 3.55 6.00
C ASP A 202 -28.37 4.68 6.73
N ASN A 203 -28.61 4.54 8.02
CA ASN A 203 -29.19 5.60 8.84
C ASN A 203 -28.25 6.81 8.96
N LYS A 204 -26.94 6.58 9.04
CA LYS A 204 -25.95 7.62 9.29
C LYS A 204 -25.55 8.38 8.04
N TYR A 205 -25.35 7.67 6.94
CA TYR A 205 -24.87 8.26 5.69
C TYR A 205 -26.01 8.54 4.71
N ALA A 206 -27.16 7.86 4.82
CA ALA A 206 -28.31 7.97 3.91
C ALA A 206 -27.89 7.85 2.43
N PRO A 207 -27.23 6.75 2.03
CA PRO A 207 -26.77 6.58 0.65
C PRO A 207 -27.97 6.45 -0.30
N GLY A 208 -27.84 7.02 -1.51
CA GLY A 208 -28.76 6.72 -2.59
C GLY A 208 -28.70 5.25 -3.00
N LYS A 209 -29.74 4.73 -3.66
CA LYS A 209 -29.83 3.32 -4.09
C LYS A 209 -28.66 2.86 -4.96
N GLU A 210 -28.07 3.78 -5.71
CA GLU A 210 -26.95 3.54 -6.63
C GLU A 210 -25.60 3.40 -5.90
N LEU A 211 -25.50 3.85 -4.65
CA LEU A 211 -24.26 3.88 -3.90
C LEU A 211 -24.05 2.58 -3.13
N LYS A 212 -23.43 1.61 -3.78
CA LYS A 212 -23.22 0.26 -3.24
C LYS A 212 -21.95 0.09 -2.41
N ASN A 213 -21.04 1.08 -2.40
CA ASN A 213 -19.80 1.00 -1.64
C ASN A 213 -20.06 0.82 -0.14
N VAL A 214 -19.31 -0.04 0.50
CA VAL A 214 -19.43 -0.28 1.96
C VAL A 214 -19.04 0.95 2.74
N PHE A 215 -17.84 1.50 2.50
CA PHE A 215 -17.31 2.62 3.28
C PHE A 215 -17.62 3.97 2.66
N LEU A 216 -18.32 4.79 3.43
CA LEU A 216 -18.83 6.07 2.98
C LEU A 216 -18.29 7.24 3.80
N SER A 217 -18.24 8.39 3.17
CA SER A 217 -18.08 9.71 3.79
C SER A 217 -19.31 10.57 3.51
N LYS A 218 -19.50 11.62 4.29
CA LYS A 218 -20.57 12.60 4.07
C LYS A 218 -19.96 13.98 3.83
N TYR A 219 -20.14 14.48 2.61
CA TYR A 219 -19.68 15.81 2.22
C TYR A 219 -20.88 16.65 1.77
N LYS A 220 -21.05 17.84 2.36
CA LYS A 220 -22.21 18.72 2.09
C LYS A 220 -23.56 17.97 2.12
N HIS A 221 -23.75 17.14 3.14
CA HIS A 221 -24.92 16.27 3.34
C HIS A 221 -25.10 15.13 2.32
N THR A 222 -24.21 14.96 1.36
CA THR A 222 -24.26 13.88 0.36
C THR A 222 -23.29 12.76 0.73
N ALA A 223 -23.77 11.51 0.69
CA ALA A 223 -22.93 10.33 0.87
C ALA A 223 -22.05 10.12 -0.38
N GLN A 224 -20.80 9.79 -0.15
CA GLN A 224 -19.82 9.49 -1.20
C GLN A 224 -18.93 8.32 -0.78
N PRO A 225 -18.40 7.52 -1.72
CA PRO A 225 -17.42 6.49 -1.40
C PRO A 225 -16.18 7.10 -0.74
N LEU A 226 -15.57 6.38 0.19
CA LEU A 226 -14.27 6.78 0.70
C LEU A 226 -13.19 6.53 -0.35
N SER A 227 -12.41 7.57 -0.64
CA SER A 227 -11.25 7.43 -1.52
C SER A 227 -10.11 6.66 -0.83
N VAL A 228 -9.24 6.05 -1.64
CA VAL A 228 -7.98 5.43 -1.15
C VAL A 228 -7.19 6.39 -0.26
N ARG A 229 -7.12 7.67 -0.63
CA ARG A 229 -6.41 8.69 0.15
C ARG A 229 -7.07 8.91 1.51
N ALA A 230 -8.38 9.04 1.57
CA ALA A 230 -9.11 9.21 2.82
C ALA A 230 -8.90 8.01 3.78
N ILE A 231 -8.91 6.79 3.24
CA ILE A 231 -8.62 5.59 4.03
C ILE A 231 -7.18 5.59 4.57
N GLN A 232 -6.21 6.01 3.76
CA GLN A 232 -4.83 6.16 4.20
C GLN A 232 -4.70 7.19 5.33
N ASP A 233 -5.38 8.32 5.21
CA ASP A 233 -5.39 9.39 6.22
C ASP A 233 -6.07 8.93 7.53
N ILE A 234 -7.12 8.10 7.46
CA ILE A 234 -7.74 7.45 8.63
C ILE A 234 -6.72 6.57 9.34
N VAL A 235 -6.06 5.66 8.62
CA VAL A 235 -5.04 4.78 9.21
C VAL A 235 -3.90 5.58 9.84
N GLU A 236 -3.39 6.60 9.14
CA GLU A 236 -2.30 7.44 9.65
C GLU A 236 -2.73 8.21 10.90
N LYS A 237 -3.94 8.80 10.92
CA LYS A 237 -4.51 9.54 12.05
C LYS A 237 -4.47 8.72 13.33
N TYR A 238 -5.05 7.52 13.31
CA TYR A 238 -5.16 6.71 14.52
C TYR A 238 -3.84 6.05 14.93
N THR A 239 -3.04 5.58 13.98
CA THR A 239 -1.75 4.96 14.30
C THR A 239 -0.74 5.99 14.80
N LYS A 240 -0.78 7.23 14.31
CA LYS A 240 0.02 8.33 14.84
C LYS A 240 -0.42 8.70 16.26
N ALA A 241 -1.73 8.78 16.52
CA ALA A 241 -2.27 9.08 17.85
C ALA A 241 -1.92 7.99 18.88
N TYR A 242 -1.87 6.73 18.45
CA TYR A 242 -1.42 5.59 19.27
C TYR A 242 0.10 5.59 19.52
N GLY A 243 0.86 6.45 18.85
CA GLY A 243 2.33 6.54 19.00
C GLY A 243 3.16 5.71 18.03
N LYS A 244 2.53 4.96 17.10
CA LYS A 244 3.24 4.15 16.09
C LYS A 244 2.69 4.38 14.70
N ARG A 245 3.15 5.43 14.02
CA ARG A 245 2.68 5.79 12.67
C ARG A 245 2.85 4.64 11.67
N MET A 246 1.73 4.21 11.09
CA MET A 246 1.67 3.10 10.14
C MET A 246 0.87 3.46 8.88
N SER A 247 1.02 2.65 7.83
CA SER A 247 0.20 2.70 6.63
C SER A 247 -0.68 1.45 6.53
N PRO A 248 -1.74 1.43 5.69
CA PRO A 248 -2.55 0.23 5.44
C PRO A 248 -1.71 -1.01 5.12
N HIS A 249 -0.65 -0.84 4.32
CA HIS A 249 0.24 -1.92 3.95
C HIS A 249 1.00 -2.53 5.16
N LYS A 250 1.34 -1.70 6.16
CA LYS A 250 1.98 -2.19 7.40
C LYS A 250 0.99 -2.92 8.31
N LEU A 251 -0.27 -2.50 8.37
CA LEU A 251 -1.32 -3.24 9.09
C LEU A 251 -1.55 -4.61 8.45
N ARG A 252 -1.58 -4.68 7.13
CA ARG A 252 -1.64 -5.94 6.39
C ARG A 252 -0.40 -6.84 6.65
N HIS A 253 0.80 -6.27 6.75
CA HIS A 253 1.99 -7.02 7.16
C HIS A 253 1.92 -7.52 8.61
N THR A 254 1.23 -6.81 9.50
CA THR A 254 0.96 -7.28 10.85
C THR A 254 0.16 -8.59 10.82
N LEU A 255 -0.95 -8.62 10.08
CA LEU A 255 -1.73 -9.86 9.92
C LEU A 255 -0.90 -10.98 9.30
N ALA A 256 -0.15 -10.68 8.24
CA ALA A 256 0.69 -11.67 7.58
C ALA A 256 1.70 -12.31 8.52
N ASN A 257 2.33 -11.49 9.38
CA ASN A 257 3.25 -11.99 10.39
C ASN A 257 2.54 -12.84 11.45
N LYS A 258 1.37 -12.41 11.94
CA LYS A 258 0.57 -13.19 12.90
C LYS A 258 0.17 -14.53 12.32
N LEU A 259 -0.40 -14.54 11.11
CA LEU A 259 -0.83 -15.77 10.44
C LEU A 259 0.36 -16.73 10.24
N TYR A 260 1.52 -16.22 9.83
CA TYR A 260 2.73 -17.04 9.71
C TYR A 260 3.20 -17.57 11.07
N MET A 261 3.10 -16.79 12.16
CA MET A 261 3.52 -17.24 13.49
C MET A 261 2.62 -18.36 14.02
N GLU A 262 1.34 -18.35 13.72
CA GLU A 262 0.38 -19.41 14.10
C GLU A 262 0.58 -20.68 13.27
N GLU A 263 0.54 -20.56 11.95
CA GLU A 263 0.49 -21.69 11.03
C GLU A 263 1.87 -22.22 10.64
N LYS A 264 2.92 -21.37 10.71
CA LYS A 264 4.28 -21.64 10.19
C LYS A 264 4.29 -22.01 8.68
N ASP A 265 3.20 -21.69 7.99
CA ASP A 265 3.02 -21.95 6.57
C ASP A 265 2.96 -20.65 5.76
N SER A 266 3.97 -20.44 4.95
CA SER A 266 4.05 -19.28 4.05
C SER A 266 3.06 -19.34 2.89
N LEU A 267 2.60 -20.53 2.50
CA LEU A 267 1.62 -20.71 1.41
C LEU A 267 0.24 -20.20 1.84
N GLN A 268 -0.18 -20.50 3.06
CA GLN A 268 -1.44 -19.97 3.61
C GLN A 268 -1.41 -18.44 3.70
N VAL A 269 -0.28 -17.85 4.12
CA VAL A 269 -0.10 -16.40 4.12
C VAL A 269 -0.20 -15.83 2.71
N MET A 270 0.42 -16.50 1.73
CA MET A 270 0.35 -16.08 0.32
C MET A 270 -1.09 -16.13 -0.21
N GLN A 271 -1.81 -17.21 0.07
CA GLN A 271 -3.20 -17.39 -0.33
C GLN A 271 -4.09 -16.30 0.25
N GLN A 272 -4.08 -16.11 1.58
CA GLN A 272 -4.86 -15.06 2.25
C GLN A 272 -4.57 -13.67 1.70
N LEU A 273 -3.31 -13.37 1.42
CA LEU A 273 -2.93 -12.05 0.95
C LEU A 273 -2.91 -11.89 -0.57
N GLY A 274 -3.10 -12.96 -1.34
CA GLY A 274 -2.98 -12.92 -2.81
C GLY A 274 -1.61 -12.39 -3.24
N HIS A 275 -0.53 -12.92 -2.65
CA HIS A 275 0.84 -12.63 -3.05
C HIS A 275 1.27 -13.61 -4.13
N THR A 276 1.75 -13.11 -5.27
CA THR A 276 2.24 -13.92 -6.39
C THR A 276 3.75 -14.14 -6.34
N SER A 277 4.48 -13.45 -5.45
CA SER A 277 5.94 -13.50 -5.36
C SER A 277 6.41 -14.33 -4.18
N GLN A 278 7.21 -15.34 -4.45
CA GLN A 278 7.89 -16.16 -3.44
C GLN A 278 8.79 -15.34 -2.51
N ASP A 279 9.43 -14.27 -3.02
CA ASP A 279 10.26 -13.37 -2.20
C ASP A 279 9.48 -12.73 -1.04
N THR A 280 8.18 -12.49 -1.24
CA THR A 280 7.31 -11.94 -0.18
C THR A 280 6.96 -12.99 0.86
N ALA A 281 6.77 -14.24 0.46
CA ALA A 281 6.55 -15.36 1.37
C ALA A 281 7.80 -15.64 2.22
N LEU A 282 8.96 -15.70 1.59
CA LEU A 282 10.26 -15.88 2.27
C LEU A 282 10.55 -14.76 3.29
N LEU A 283 10.02 -13.55 3.08
CA LEU A 283 10.15 -12.47 4.03
C LEU A 283 9.46 -12.78 5.37
N TYR A 284 8.30 -13.44 5.36
CA TYR A 284 7.59 -13.83 6.58
C TYR A 284 8.29 -14.99 7.29
N THR A 285 8.93 -15.91 6.57
CA THR A 285 9.76 -16.94 7.20
C THR A 285 10.93 -16.34 7.98
N GLN A 286 11.54 -15.30 7.44
CA GLN A 286 12.63 -14.56 8.11
C GLN A 286 12.13 -13.70 9.29
N LEU A 287 10.87 -13.26 9.27
CA LEU A 287 10.25 -12.60 10.42
C LEU A 287 10.07 -13.55 11.60
N GLY A 288 9.94 -14.86 11.35
CA GLY A 288 9.85 -15.92 12.36
C GLY A 288 11.21 -16.37 12.96
N GLU A 289 12.30 -15.63 12.80
CA GLU A 289 13.67 -16.00 13.27
C GLU A 289 13.84 -16.34 14.75
N THR A 290 12.89 -15.98 15.61
CA THR A 290 12.82 -16.56 16.96
C THR A 290 12.88 -18.09 16.91
N THR A 291 12.28 -18.69 15.87
CA THR A 291 12.23 -20.15 15.68
C THR A 291 13.61 -20.77 15.42
N ILE A 292 14.49 -20.10 14.67
CA ILE A 292 15.86 -20.60 14.42
C ILE A 292 16.71 -20.47 15.68
N LYS A 293 16.66 -19.33 16.35
CA LYS A 293 17.36 -19.10 17.62
C LYS A 293 16.92 -20.09 18.70
N ASP A 294 15.61 -20.32 18.81
CA ASP A 294 15.04 -21.25 19.80
C ASP A 294 15.35 -22.71 19.41
N SER A 295 15.38 -23.03 18.11
CA SER A 295 15.78 -24.36 17.62
C SER A 295 17.26 -24.63 17.87
N LEU A 296 18.14 -23.67 17.61
CA LEU A 296 19.56 -23.76 17.93
C LEU A 296 19.78 -23.87 19.45
N GLY A 297 19.02 -23.12 20.23
CA GLY A 297 19.05 -23.21 21.70
C GLY A 297 18.59 -24.58 22.24
N ARG A 298 17.69 -25.28 21.56
CA ARG A 298 17.26 -26.66 21.89
C ARG A 298 18.31 -27.70 21.49
N ILE A 299 18.93 -27.55 20.32
CA ILE A 299 20.00 -28.46 19.85
C ILE A 299 21.16 -28.45 20.83
N GLY A 300 21.48 -27.33 21.46
CA GLY A 300 22.54 -27.23 22.48
C GLY A 300 22.19 -27.82 23.84
N LYS A 301 20.90 -28.07 24.16
CA LYS A 301 20.43 -28.60 25.45
C LYS A 301 20.19 -30.12 25.46
N ASN A 302 20.18 -30.78 24.30
CA ASN A 302 19.90 -32.22 24.22
C ASN A 302 21.16 -33.09 24.39
N LYS A 303 22.13 -32.65 25.18
CA LYS A 303 23.34 -33.40 25.55
C LYS A 303 23.63 -33.33 27.05
N GLU A 304 22.62 -33.40 27.89
CA GLU A 304 22.79 -33.76 29.30
C GLU A 304 21.82 -34.90 29.64
#